data_02e7ec93305b56f35c4f56edd21cc93c
#
_entry.id   02e7ec93305b56f35c4f56edd21cc93c
#
_cell.length_a   1.000
_cell.length_b   1.000
_cell.length_c   1.000
_cell.angle_alpha   90.00
_cell.angle_beta   90.00
_cell.angle_gamma   90.00
#
_symmetry.space_group_name_H-M   'P 1'
#
loop_
_entity.id
_entity.type
_entity.pdbx_description
1 polymer ?
#
loop_
_entity_poly.entity_id
_entity_poly.type
_entity_poly.pdbx_seq_one_letter_code
_entity_poly.pdbx_strand_id
1 'polypeptide(L)'
;METIQAYLERKHEELRLLNDCLRHRLDLARPRSVDDIVRSKFQITAALRAEQELHDWKATETAWSHTADRVSGPFEFSYDYQRADLTVRGPSFYEFDCGCASTAIYTASGMAAISAVLLASAHIVEKADILVLPGSYGETLELIRGFVPHLRPVALSLPLGDAFASGNSPRILLLDSCSRAGAFEAALRSDGSGLDLLVFDTTCFAGRSGRIRRVLRWARRYETPLVLVRSHNKLDSLGAEYGRLGSAVFVHGNEPRQRAGRPEWTRLASETRNAVRLLGGAALPAHFPPFVGSAAYLALTKRRVAAILHNSRSMARYFAAQLPALSAELHFTHGLYVTLRGKRPLDEASARQAAEDMSNELRAEGFPIRHAGSFGFDFAATEWFHDATTDQYSVRVTVPDLPTELWDDLTASVARWWRAHQWAGGEA
;
A
#
# COMPACT_ATOMS: atom_id res chain seq x y z
N MET A 1 2.30 -17.79 -20.65
CA MET A 1 3.49 -17.56 -19.80
C MET A 1 4.34 -16.48 -20.47
N GLU A 2 4.82 -15.49 -19.72
CA GLU A 2 5.65 -14.42 -20.27
C GLU A 2 7.10 -14.93 -20.35
N THR A 3 7.71 -14.87 -21.54
CA THR A 3 9.14 -15.21 -21.72
C THR A 3 10.02 -14.09 -21.20
N ILE A 4 11.31 -14.38 -20.94
CA ILE A 4 12.28 -13.36 -20.52
C ILE A 4 12.38 -12.21 -21.54
N GLN A 5 12.32 -12.53 -22.84
CA GLN A 5 12.35 -11.54 -23.91
C GLN A 5 11.12 -10.59 -23.86
N ALA A 6 9.91 -11.15 -23.74
CA ALA A 6 8.68 -10.36 -23.64
C ALA A 6 8.64 -9.51 -22.36
N TYR A 7 9.18 -10.04 -21.25
CA TYR A 7 9.36 -9.32 -20.02
C TYR A 7 10.28 -8.11 -20.19
N LEU A 8 11.47 -8.29 -20.77
CA LEU A 8 12.42 -7.21 -20.99
C LEU A 8 11.87 -6.13 -21.93
N GLU A 9 11.09 -6.52 -22.93
CA GLU A 9 10.39 -5.58 -23.81
C GLU A 9 9.35 -4.76 -23.06
N ARG A 10 8.52 -5.40 -22.26
CA ARG A 10 7.55 -4.71 -21.39
C ARG A 10 8.23 -3.75 -20.41
N LYS A 11 9.35 -4.15 -19.83
CA LYS A 11 10.14 -3.29 -18.94
C LYS A 11 10.77 -2.13 -19.69
N HIS A 12 11.18 -2.33 -20.92
CA HIS A 12 11.64 -1.23 -21.77
C HIS A 12 10.49 -0.24 -22.07
N GLU A 13 9.26 -0.71 -22.29
CA GLU A 13 8.08 0.16 -22.40
C GLU A 13 7.84 0.98 -21.12
N GLU A 14 7.98 0.37 -19.92
CA GLU A 14 7.90 1.09 -18.65
C GLU A 14 8.98 2.18 -18.55
N LEU A 15 10.24 1.85 -18.86
CA LEU A 15 11.34 2.81 -18.84
C LEU A 15 11.13 3.98 -19.82
N ARG A 16 10.61 3.70 -21.04
CA ARG A 16 10.28 4.73 -22.01
C ARG A 16 9.19 5.67 -21.49
N LEU A 17 8.10 5.10 -20.93
CA LEU A 17 7.02 5.91 -20.36
C LEU A 17 7.54 6.88 -19.30
N LEU A 18 8.40 6.40 -18.40
CA LEU A 18 9.00 7.22 -17.35
C LEU A 18 9.95 8.28 -17.95
N ASN A 19 10.79 7.89 -18.89
CA ASN A 19 11.77 8.77 -19.55
C ASN A 19 11.11 9.86 -20.42
N ASP A 20 9.97 9.55 -21.03
CA ASP A 20 9.20 10.49 -21.84
C ASP A 20 8.58 11.63 -21.00
N CYS A 21 8.53 11.47 -19.68
CA CYS A 21 8.12 12.51 -18.75
C CYS A 21 9.23 13.53 -18.44
N LEU A 22 10.50 13.23 -18.77
CA LEU A 22 11.63 14.15 -18.64
C LEU A 22 11.65 15.16 -19.77
N ARG A 23 12.01 16.41 -19.48
CA ARG A 23 12.31 17.43 -20.50
C ARG A 23 13.58 17.06 -21.27
N HIS A 24 14.59 16.61 -20.54
CA HIS A 24 15.85 16.13 -21.09
C HIS A 24 15.92 14.63 -20.89
N ARG A 25 15.46 13.90 -21.92
CA ARG A 25 15.46 12.44 -21.87
C ARG A 25 16.86 11.89 -21.65
N LEU A 26 16.95 10.88 -20.81
CA LEU A 26 18.19 10.14 -20.63
C LEU A 26 18.40 9.18 -21.82
N ASP A 27 19.66 8.99 -22.21
CA ASP A 27 20.02 7.95 -23.16
C ASP A 27 19.99 6.60 -22.45
N LEU A 28 18.96 5.81 -22.70
CA LEU A 28 18.73 4.53 -22.04
C LEU A 28 18.98 3.38 -23.00
N ALA A 29 19.97 2.56 -22.68
CA ALA A 29 20.13 1.28 -23.32
C ALA A 29 18.93 0.35 -23.05
N ARG A 30 18.64 -0.57 -23.98
CA ARG A 30 17.68 -1.65 -23.71
C ARG A 30 18.15 -2.51 -22.54
N PRO A 31 17.30 -2.76 -21.53
CA PRO A 31 17.68 -3.59 -20.40
C PRO A 31 17.96 -5.02 -20.84
N ARG A 32 18.98 -5.64 -20.28
CA ARG A 32 19.37 -7.04 -20.50
C ARG A 32 19.14 -7.90 -19.26
N SER A 33 18.90 -7.26 -18.12
CA SER A 33 18.71 -7.91 -16.82
C SER A 33 17.72 -7.15 -15.95
N VAL A 34 17.30 -7.76 -14.86
CA VAL A 34 16.48 -7.10 -13.83
C VAL A 34 17.27 -5.96 -13.16
N ASP A 35 18.57 -6.13 -12.94
CA ASP A 35 19.41 -5.09 -12.34
C ASP A 35 19.54 -3.86 -13.24
N ASP A 36 19.58 -4.04 -14.57
CA ASP A 36 19.56 -2.90 -15.52
C ASP A 36 18.25 -2.13 -15.40
N ILE A 37 17.12 -2.84 -15.28
CA ILE A 37 15.79 -2.24 -15.12
C ILE A 37 15.75 -1.40 -13.83
N VAL A 38 16.18 -1.98 -12.71
CA VAL A 38 16.20 -1.32 -11.40
C VAL A 38 17.08 -0.08 -11.44
N ARG A 39 18.29 -0.19 -12.00
CA ARG A 39 19.24 0.92 -12.13
C ARG A 39 18.67 2.04 -13.00
N SER A 40 18.12 1.72 -14.16
CA SER A 40 17.53 2.70 -15.06
C SER A 40 16.34 3.41 -14.44
N LYS A 41 15.44 2.68 -13.76
CA LYS A 41 14.32 3.28 -13.03
C LYS A 41 14.81 4.23 -11.94
N PHE A 42 15.82 3.86 -11.19
CA PHE A 42 16.42 4.72 -10.18
C PHE A 42 16.96 6.03 -10.78
N GLN A 43 17.70 5.94 -11.89
CA GLN A 43 18.25 7.11 -12.60
C GLN A 43 17.14 8.04 -13.12
N ILE A 44 16.13 7.47 -13.79
CA ILE A 44 15.00 8.26 -14.31
C ILE A 44 14.23 8.92 -13.17
N THR A 45 13.98 8.20 -12.09
CA THR A 45 13.22 8.72 -10.94
C THR A 45 13.95 9.86 -10.26
N ALA A 46 15.28 9.75 -10.14
CA ALA A 46 16.10 10.82 -9.58
C ALA A 46 16.07 12.06 -10.48
N ALA A 47 16.21 11.89 -11.80
CA ALA A 47 16.13 12.97 -12.76
C ALA A 47 14.75 13.64 -12.78
N LEU A 48 13.66 12.86 -12.78
CA LEU A 48 12.29 13.39 -12.74
C LEU A 48 12.05 14.23 -11.49
N ARG A 49 12.48 13.76 -10.31
CA ARG A 49 12.34 14.53 -9.08
C ARG A 49 13.14 15.83 -9.14
N ALA A 50 14.38 15.77 -9.60
CA ALA A 50 15.23 16.95 -9.73
C ALA A 50 14.63 17.99 -10.67
N GLU A 51 14.11 17.58 -11.85
CA GLU A 51 13.43 18.49 -12.76
C GLU A 51 12.18 19.10 -12.13
N GLN A 52 11.36 18.33 -11.44
CA GLN A 52 10.14 18.83 -10.82
C GLN A 52 10.41 19.77 -9.66
N GLU A 53 11.39 19.46 -8.81
CA GLU A 53 11.80 20.35 -7.71
C GLU A 53 12.27 21.71 -8.24
N LEU A 54 13.01 21.72 -9.35
CA LEU A 54 13.44 22.98 -10.00
C LEU A 54 12.24 23.81 -10.52
N HIS A 55 11.15 23.16 -10.92
CA HIS A 55 9.95 23.87 -11.35
C HIS A 55 9.07 24.33 -10.20
N ASP A 56 9.13 23.63 -9.08
CA ASP A 56 8.35 23.93 -7.90
C ASP A 56 8.99 24.98 -6.98
N TRP A 57 10.12 25.58 -7.39
CA TRP A 57 10.81 26.56 -6.55
C TRP A 57 9.92 27.74 -6.15
N LYS A 58 8.92 28.09 -6.97
CA LYS A 58 7.92 29.11 -6.66
C LYS A 58 6.96 28.69 -5.57
N ALA A 59 6.82 27.41 -5.30
CA ALA A 59 6.01 26.84 -4.26
C ALA A 59 6.81 26.58 -2.98
N THR A 60 8.00 27.17 -2.86
CA THR A 60 8.82 27.12 -1.66
C THR A 60 8.32 28.14 -0.62
N GLU A 61 8.91 28.11 0.56
CA GLU A 61 8.56 29.00 1.68
C GLU A 61 8.77 30.49 1.36
N THR A 62 9.47 30.81 0.31
CA THR A 62 9.78 32.20 -0.08
C THR A 62 8.77 32.80 -1.07
N ALA A 63 7.91 31.98 -1.66
CA ALA A 63 6.92 32.43 -2.62
C ALA A 63 5.52 31.96 -2.25
N TRP A 64 4.55 32.83 -2.29
CA TRP A 64 3.15 32.48 -2.19
C TRP A 64 2.69 31.88 -3.49
N SER A 65 1.87 30.83 -3.36
CA SER A 65 1.43 30.20 -4.40
C SER A 65 0.55 30.57 -5.24
N HIS A 66 0.62 30.09 -6.21
CA HIS A 66 -0.25 30.27 -7.32
C HIS A 66 -0.59 28.97 -7.94
N THR A 67 -1.49 28.93 -8.85
CA THR A 67 -1.63 27.82 -9.77
C THR A 67 -0.28 27.60 -10.41
N ALA A 68 0.38 26.52 -10.06
CA ALA A 68 1.59 26.15 -10.76
C ALA A 68 1.23 25.87 -12.21
N ASP A 69 1.97 26.46 -13.14
CA ASP A 69 1.90 26.03 -14.52
C ASP A 69 2.13 24.52 -14.55
N ARG A 70 1.38 23.78 -15.36
CA ARG A 70 1.60 22.36 -15.61
C ARG A 70 3.03 22.11 -15.98
N VAL A 71 3.80 21.59 -15.04
CA VAL A 71 5.23 21.49 -15.26
C VAL A 71 5.58 20.21 -15.97
N SER A 72 5.11 19.10 -15.48
CA SER A 72 5.12 17.82 -16.17
C SER A 72 4.04 16.92 -15.60
N GLY A 73 3.31 16.24 -16.48
CA GLY A 73 2.25 15.35 -16.07
C GLY A 73 0.88 16.01 -15.90
N PRO A 74 -0.10 15.27 -15.39
CA PRO A 74 -1.51 15.64 -15.47
C PRO A 74 -2.04 16.37 -14.23
N PHE A 75 -1.19 16.71 -13.26
CA PHE A 75 -1.60 17.33 -12.03
C PHE A 75 -1.46 18.84 -12.08
N GLU A 76 -2.45 19.52 -11.52
CA GLU A 76 -2.45 20.97 -11.29
C GLU A 76 -2.43 21.23 -9.80
N PHE A 77 -1.61 22.15 -9.35
CA PHE A 77 -1.41 22.44 -7.93
C PHE A 77 -1.79 23.89 -7.63
N SER A 78 -2.43 24.10 -6.50
CA SER A 78 -2.61 25.44 -5.94
C SER A 78 -2.38 25.40 -4.42
N TYR A 79 -1.85 26.49 -3.90
CA TYR A 79 -1.53 26.63 -2.49
C TYR A 79 -2.18 27.89 -1.94
N ASP A 80 -2.73 27.80 -0.72
CA ASP A 80 -3.13 28.99 0.04
C ASP A 80 -2.00 29.42 0.98
N TYR A 81 -1.32 28.43 1.56
CA TYR A 81 -0.14 28.64 2.39
C TYR A 81 0.84 27.49 2.13
N GLN A 82 2.08 27.84 1.80
CA GLN A 82 3.04 26.90 1.21
C GLN A 82 3.28 25.60 1.89
N ARG A 83 3.26 25.58 3.22
CA ARG A 83 3.60 24.39 3.98
C ARG A 83 2.46 23.41 4.08
N ALA A 84 1.25 23.80 3.63
CA ALA A 84 0.14 23.14 4.25
C ALA A 84 -1.12 22.96 3.47
N ASP A 85 -1.48 23.88 2.61
CA ASP A 85 -2.76 23.85 1.91
C ASP A 85 -2.57 23.57 0.42
N LEU A 86 -2.08 22.36 0.12
CA LEU A 86 -1.97 21.90 -1.26
C LEU A 86 -3.33 21.40 -1.75
N THR A 87 -3.92 22.13 -2.68
CA THR A 87 -5.03 21.62 -3.48
C THR A 87 -4.52 21.05 -4.78
N VAL A 88 -4.89 19.82 -5.08
CA VAL A 88 -4.45 19.08 -6.25
C VAL A 88 -5.64 18.74 -7.13
N ARG A 89 -5.55 19.10 -8.41
CA ARG A 89 -6.47 18.67 -9.46
C ARG A 89 -5.72 17.76 -10.43
N GLY A 90 -6.35 16.67 -10.85
CA GLY A 90 -5.70 15.72 -11.75
C GLY A 90 -6.39 14.37 -11.76
N PRO A 91 -5.76 13.37 -12.38
CA PRO A 91 -6.32 12.04 -12.45
C PRO A 91 -6.41 11.41 -11.05
N SER A 92 -7.50 10.71 -10.80
CA SER A 92 -7.64 9.92 -9.58
C SER A 92 -6.78 8.67 -9.66
N PHE A 93 -6.18 8.30 -8.52
CA PHE A 93 -5.57 6.98 -8.35
C PHE A 93 -6.60 5.86 -8.19
N TYR A 94 -7.88 6.23 -8.00
CA TYR A 94 -8.99 5.30 -7.92
C TYR A 94 -9.94 5.48 -9.08
N GLU A 95 -10.60 4.39 -9.45
CA GLU A 95 -11.70 4.41 -10.40
C GLU A 95 -13.00 4.04 -9.66
N PHE A 96 -13.87 5.02 -9.52
CA PHE A 96 -15.17 4.83 -8.90
C PHE A 96 -16.26 4.67 -9.99
N ASP A 97 -16.83 3.48 -10.09
CA ASP A 97 -17.89 3.16 -11.09
C ASP A 97 -19.24 3.82 -10.79
N CYS A 98 -19.38 4.54 -9.69
CA CYS A 98 -20.69 4.91 -9.14
C CYS A 98 -20.99 6.41 -9.17
N GLY A 99 -20.20 7.22 -9.86
CA GLY A 99 -20.40 8.67 -9.87
C GLY A 99 -20.30 9.32 -8.48
N CYS A 100 -19.71 8.64 -7.50
CA CYS A 100 -19.53 9.17 -6.17
C CYS A 100 -18.59 10.39 -6.21
N ALA A 101 -19.04 11.50 -5.65
CA ALA A 101 -18.15 12.61 -5.38
C ALA A 101 -17.11 12.17 -4.33
N SER A 102 -15.90 12.67 -4.43
CA SER A 102 -14.86 12.40 -3.45
C SER A 102 -13.96 13.60 -3.24
N THR A 103 -13.43 13.72 -2.03
CA THR A 103 -12.42 14.72 -1.69
C THR A 103 -11.12 13.99 -1.37
N ALA A 104 -10.06 14.30 -2.10
CA ALA A 104 -8.74 13.74 -1.88
C ALA A 104 -7.86 14.73 -1.09
N ILE A 105 -7.18 14.24 -0.06
CA ILE A 105 -6.16 14.96 0.70
C ILE A 105 -4.87 14.17 0.51
N TYR A 106 -3.87 14.80 -0.09
CA TYR A 106 -2.59 14.17 -0.34
C TYR A 106 -1.60 14.44 0.78
N THR A 107 -0.80 13.43 1.11
CA THR A 107 0.14 13.42 2.22
C THR A 107 1.50 12.89 1.80
N ALA A 108 2.51 13.10 2.64
CA ALA A 108 3.87 12.66 2.38
C ALA A 108 4.06 11.13 2.44
N SER A 109 3.08 10.38 2.94
CA SER A 109 3.12 8.89 2.96
C SER A 109 1.73 8.32 3.28
N GLY A 110 1.56 7.00 3.09
CA GLY A 110 0.36 6.31 3.56
C GLY A 110 0.17 6.41 5.07
N MET A 111 1.24 6.28 5.85
CA MET A 111 1.18 6.46 7.31
C MET A 111 0.81 7.88 7.71
N ALA A 112 1.30 8.90 7.00
CA ALA A 112 0.86 10.28 7.23
C ALA A 112 -0.65 10.47 6.96
N ALA A 113 -1.20 9.79 5.95
CA ALA A 113 -2.63 9.81 5.67
C ALA A 113 -3.44 9.17 6.80
N ILE A 114 -3.03 7.96 7.25
CA ILE A 114 -3.68 7.26 8.36
C ILE A 114 -3.59 8.09 9.63
N SER A 115 -2.40 8.60 9.98
CA SER A 115 -2.18 9.43 11.16
C SER A 115 -3.08 10.67 11.16
N ALA A 116 -3.15 11.39 10.04
CA ALA A 116 -3.97 12.58 9.94
C ALA A 116 -5.46 12.28 10.12
N VAL A 117 -5.98 11.21 9.51
CA VAL A 117 -7.39 10.79 9.67
C VAL A 117 -7.69 10.40 11.12
N LEU A 118 -6.84 9.57 11.73
CA LEU A 118 -7.08 9.07 13.08
C LEU A 118 -6.94 10.18 14.14
N LEU A 119 -5.94 11.06 14.02
CA LEU A 119 -5.77 12.20 14.91
C LEU A 119 -6.91 13.21 14.75
N ALA A 120 -7.32 13.50 13.52
CA ALA A 120 -8.43 14.40 13.23
C ALA A 120 -9.76 13.90 13.82
N SER A 121 -9.93 12.59 14.00
CA SER A 121 -11.15 12.03 14.59
C SER A 121 -11.39 12.47 16.02
N ALA A 122 -10.34 12.94 16.76
CA ALA A 122 -10.48 13.52 18.10
C ALA A 122 -11.36 14.79 18.15
N HIS A 123 -11.49 15.49 17.03
CA HIS A 123 -12.40 16.63 16.90
C HIS A 123 -13.85 16.25 16.63
N ILE A 124 -14.11 14.96 16.41
CA ILE A 124 -15.43 14.41 16.10
C ILE A 124 -15.96 13.55 17.25
N VAL A 125 -15.09 12.78 17.90
CA VAL A 125 -15.44 11.87 18.99
C VAL A 125 -14.48 12.03 20.15
N GLU A 126 -15.00 12.06 21.38
CA GLU A 126 -14.18 12.06 22.59
C GLU A 126 -13.53 10.69 22.84
N LYS A 127 -14.28 9.63 22.56
CA LYS A 127 -13.84 8.24 22.65
C LYS A 127 -14.56 7.39 21.61
N ALA A 128 -13.83 6.47 20.99
CA ALA A 128 -14.40 5.50 20.07
C ALA A 128 -13.65 4.16 20.15
N ASP A 129 -14.35 3.08 19.76
CA ASP A 129 -13.72 1.76 19.56
C ASP A 129 -13.25 1.68 18.11
N ILE A 130 -11.95 1.40 17.91
CA ILE A 130 -11.42 1.08 16.60
C ILE A 130 -11.23 -0.44 16.46
N LEU A 131 -12.07 -1.02 15.62
CA LEU A 131 -12.13 -2.47 15.38
C LEU A 131 -11.05 -2.85 14.36
N VAL A 132 -10.20 -3.80 14.70
CA VAL A 132 -9.03 -4.19 13.92
C VAL A 132 -9.08 -5.67 13.57
N LEU A 133 -8.93 -6.00 12.28
CA LEU A 133 -8.90 -7.37 11.79
C LEU A 133 -7.54 -8.04 12.03
N PRO A 134 -7.51 -9.39 12.18
CA PRO A 134 -6.25 -10.13 12.25
C PRO A 134 -5.36 -9.88 11.01
N GLY A 135 -4.08 -9.64 11.25
CA GLY A 135 -3.08 -9.40 10.22
C GLY A 135 -3.09 -7.98 9.64
N SER A 136 -3.79 -7.03 10.27
CA SER A 136 -3.66 -5.61 9.94
C SER A 136 -2.24 -5.11 10.16
N TYR A 137 -1.87 -4.03 9.47
CA TYR A 137 -0.52 -3.50 9.47
C TYR A 137 -0.06 -3.04 10.87
N GLY A 138 1.09 -3.54 11.32
CA GLY A 138 1.58 -3.36 12.68
C GLY A 138 1.80 -1.90 13.06
N GLU A 139 2.45 -1.10 12.19
CA GLU A 139 2.71 0.32 12.46
C GLU A 139 1.42 1.13 12.67
N THR A 140 0.30 0.75 12.02
CA THR A 140 -1.00 1.39 12.29
C THR A 140 -1.48 1.09 13.70
N LEU A 141 -1.25 -0.13 14.19
CA LEU A 141 -1.60 -0.51 15.57
C LEU A 141 -0.71 0.19 16.60
N GLU A 142 0.59 0.32 16.31
CA GLU A 142 1.54 1.09 17.13
C GLU A 142 1.13 2.56 17.21
N LEU A 143 0.78 3.16 16.07
CA LEU A 143 0.26 4.52 16.01
C LEU A 143 -0.99 4.69 16.90
N ILE A 144 -1.98 3.80 16.79
CA ILE A 144 -3.21 3.87 17.59
C ILE A 144 -2.88 3.79 19.07
N ARG A 145 -2.06 2.80 19.47
CA ARG A 145 -1.72 2.58 20.88
C ARG A 145 -0.86 3.70 21.48
N GLY A 146 0.07 4.23 20.71
CA GLY A 146 1.06 5.21 21.19
C GLY A 146 0.62 6.65 21.09
N PHE A 147 -0.22 6.99 20.10
CA PHE A 147 -0.43 8.40 19.74
C PHE A 147 -1.90 8.81 19.54
N VAL A 148 -2.85 7.88 19.64
CA VAL A 148 -4.27 8.18 19.40
C VAL A 148 -5.12 7.73 20.61
N PRO A 149 -4.99 8.40 21.77
CA PRO A 149 -5.53 7.90 23.05
C PRO A 149 -7.07 7.90 23.13
N HIS A 150 -7.76 8.64 22.26
CA HIS A 150 -9.21 8.66 22.20
C HIS A 150 -9.78 7.43 21.46
N LEU A 151 -8.94 6.66 20.73
CA LEU A 151 -9.34 5.44 20.06
C LEU A 151 -8.87 4.22 20.85
N ARG A 152 -9.82 3.40 21.29
CA ARG A 152 -9.54 2.13 21.95
C ARG A 152 -9.43 1.01 20.91
N PRO A 153 -8.25 0.42 20.64
CA PRO A 153 -8.14 -0.70 19.72
C PRO A 153 -8.83 -1.95 20.27
N VAL A 154 -9.71 -2.53 19.45
CA VAL A 154 -10.43 -3.78 19.73
C VAL A 154 -10.01 -4.78 18.65
N ALA A 155 -9.15 -5.72 19.03
CA ALA A 155 -8.74 -6.80 18.14
C ALA A 155 -9.92 -7.77 17.93
N LEU A 156 -10.24 -8.03 16.67
CA LEU A 156 -11.30 -8.95 16.28
C LEU A 156 -10.72 -10.34 16.03
N SER A 157 -11.51 -11.36 16.36
CA SER A 157 -11.20 -12.77 16.07
C SER A 157 -12.30 -13.38 15.20
N LEU A 158 -11.96 -14.45 14.49
CA LEU A 158 -12.93 -15.20 13.69
C LEU A 158 -13.57 -16.32 14.54
N PRO A 159 -14.88 -16.57 14.40
CA PRO A 159 -15.86 -15.85 13.56
C PRO A 159 -16.21 -14.47 14.13
N LEU A 160 -16.52 -13.48 13.26
CA LEU A 160 -16.80 -12.11 13.70
C LEU A 160 -18.10 -11.95 14.49
N GLY A 161 -19.08 -12.84 14.32
CA GLY A 161 -20.37 -12.76 15.01
C GLY A 161 -20.99 -11.36 14.91
N ASP A 162 -21.39 -10.80 16.05
CA ASP A 162 -21.99 -9.47 16.20
C ASP A 162 -20.96 -8.36 16.43
N ALA A 163 -19.70 -8.57 16.01
CA ALA A 163 -18.61 -7.62 16.25
C ALA A 163 -18.89 -6.19 15.74
N PHE A 164 -19.76 -6.05 14.73
CA PHE A 164 -20.15 -4.76 14.17
C PHE A 164 -21.52 -4.26 14.68
N ALA A 165 -22.16 -4.96 15.58
CA ALA A 165 -23.43 -4.50 16.17
C ALA A 165 -23.23 -3.16 16.89
N SER A 166 -24.27 -2.35 16.95
CA SER A 166 -24.24 -1.07 17.66
C SER A 166 -23.87 -1.25 19.13
N GLY A 167 -23.01 -0.38 19.64
CA GLY A 167 -22.57 -0.36 21.05
C GLY A 167 -22.80 1.02 21.67
N ASN A 168 -22.37 1.17 22.93
CA ASN A 168 -22.49 2.42 23.68
C ASN A 168 -21.45 3.48 23.24
N SER A 169 -20.40 3.06 22.53
CA SER A 169 -19.35 3.94 21.99
C SER A 169 -19.39 3.91 20.46
N PRO A 170 -19.02 5.03 19.79
CA PRO A 170 -18.84 5.03 18.35
C PRO A 170 -17.84 3.96 17.90
N ARG A 171 -18.11 3.33 16.76
CA ARG A 171 -17.32 2.22 16.21
C ARG A 171 -16.74 2.55 14.86
N ILE A 172 -15.42 2.52 14.80
CA ILE A 172 -14.63 2.71 13.59
C ILE A 172 -14.09 1.35 13.15
N LEU A 173 -14.35 0.90 11.94
CA LEU A 173 -13.68 -0.26 11.39
C LEU A 173 -12.42 0.17 10.64
N LEU A 174 -11.26 -0.30 11.09
CA LEU A 174 -10.04 -0.28 10.31
C LEU A 174 -10.01 -1.52 9.42
N LEU A 175 -10.40 -1.35 8.16
CA LEU A 175 -10.35 -2.40 7.15
C LEU A 175 -9.03 -2.27 6.40
N ASP A 176 -8.12 -3.19 6.66
CA ASP A 176 -6.79 -3.15 6.06
C ASP A 176 -6.66 -4.17 4.93
N SER A 177 -6.16 -3.73 3.79
CA SER A 177 -5.82 -4.61 2.66
C SER A 177 -4.72 -5.62 2.99
N CYS A 178 -3.99 -5.39 4.07
CA CYS A 178 -2.97 -6.27 4.63
C CYS A 178 -3.57 -7.41 5.47
N SER A 179 -4.80 -7.27 5.96
CA SER A 179 -5.42 -8.25 6.84
C SER A 179 -5.58 -9.64 6.19
N ARG A 180 -5.70 -10.67 7.02
CA ARG A 180 -5.86 -12.05 6.53
C ARG A 180 -7.09 -12.18 5.62
N ALA A 181 -6.95 -12.94 4.54
CA ALA A 181 -8.00 -13.09 3.53
C ALA A 181 -9.36 -13.50 4.12
N GLY A 182 -9.35 -14.49 5.02
CA GLY A 182 -10.56 -14.97 5.69
C GLY A 182 -11.24 -13.88 6.53
N ALA A 183 -10.46 -13.07 7.25
CA ALA A 183 -10.97 -11.97 8.06
C ALA A 183 -11.57 -10.84 7.22
N PHE A 184 -10.87 -10.45 6.15
CA PHE A 184 -11.37 -9.46 5.21
C PHE A 184 -12.70 -9.89 4.56
N GLU A 185 -12.78 -11.15 4.11
CA GLU A 185 -13.99 -11.71 3.52
C GLU A 185 -15.12 -11.86 4.55
N ALA A 186 -14.81 -12.21 5.80
CA ALA A 186 -15.79 -12.27 6.87
C ALA A 186 -16.36 -10.87 7.18
N ALA A 187 -15.51 -9.84 7.24
CA ALA A 187 -15.94 -8.47 7.46
C ALA A 187 -16.96 -8.00 6.41
N LEU A 188 -16.72 -8.30 5.13
CA LEU A 188 -17.64 -7.92 4.05
C LEU A 188 -18.93 -8.75 3.99
N ARG A 189 -19.01 -9.86 4.72
CA ARG A 189 -20.25 -10.64 4.89
C ARG A 189 -21.06 -10.23 6.11
N SER A 190 -20.42 -9.53 7.05
CA SER A 190 -21.07 -9.09 8.28
C SER A 190 -21.98 -7.89 8.05
N ASP A 191 -22.94 -7.71 8.93
CA ASP A 191 -23.79 -6.52 8.96
C ASP A 191 -22.99 -5.32 9.46
N GLY A 192 -22.83 -4.31 8.60
CA GLY A 192 -22.10 -3.07 8.89
C GLY A 192 -22.95 -1.96 9.51
N SER A 193 -24.24 -2.21 9.77
CA SER A 193 -25.19 -1.18 10.22
C SER A 193 -24.84 -0.52 11.56
N GLY A 194 -24.03 -1.19 12.40
CA GLY A 194 -23.57 -0.68 13.67
C GLY A 194 -22.27 0.14 13.61
N LEU A 195 -21.64 0.26 12.45
CA LEU A 195 -20.42 1.04 12.27
C LEU A 195 -20.75 2.53 12.04
N ASP A 196 -19.89 3.40 12.59
CA ASP A 196 -19.99 4.85 12.46
C ASP A 196 -19.03 5.40 11.39
N LEU A 197 -17.89 4.72 11.18
CA LEU A 197 -16.89 5.07 10.18
C LEU A 197 -16.17 3.83 9.69
N LEU A 198 -15.85 3.80 8.40
CA LEU A 198 -14.94 2.84 7.79
C LEU A 198 -13.67 3.57 7.31
N VAL A 199 -12.52 3.24 7.89
CA VAL A 199 -11.21 3.62 7.38
C VAL A 199 -10.64 2.42 6.65
N PHE A 200 -10.46 2.54 5.34
CA PHE A 200 -10.02 1.44 4.48
C PHE A 200 -8.64 1.70 3.90
N ASP A 201 -7.63 1.01 4.40
CA ASP A 201 -6.31 1.01 3.77
C ASP A 201 -6.32 0.12 2.52
N THR A 202 -6.06 0.74 1.39
CA THR A 202 -6.09 0.11 0.06
C THR A 202 -4.70 -0.12 -0.52
N THR A 203 -3.64 0.06 0.26
CA THR A 203 -2.24 0.07 -0.21
C THR A 203 -1.87 -1.21 -0.97
N CYS A 204 -2.36 -2.38 -0.53
CA CYS A 204 -2.11 -3.66 -1.19
C CYS A 204 -3.02 -3.94 -2.39
N PHE A 205 -3.89 -3.02 -2.80
CA PHE A 205 -4.79 -3.19 -3.94
C PHE A 205 -4.42 -2.28 -5.09
N ALA A 206 -4.53 -2.77 -6.33
CA ALA A 206 -4.53 -1.85 -7.47
C ALA A 206 -5.73 -0.88 -7.36
N GLY A 207 -5.55 0.39 -7.75
CA GLY A 207 -6.60 1.40 -7.64
C GLY A 207 -7.93 1.04 -8.33
N ARG A 208 -7.86 0.16 -9.34
CA ARG A 208 -9.02 -0.40 -10.08
C ARG A 208 -9.49 -1.76 -9.57
N SER A 209 -9.06 -2.17 -8.39
CA SER A 209 -9.41 -3.49 -7.84
C SER A 209 -10.92 -3.67 -7.67
N GLY A 210 -11.44 -4.80 -8.11
CA GLY A 210 -12.84 -5.19 -7.86
C GLY A 210 -13.18 -5.29 -6.37
N ARG A 211 -12.17 -5.45 -5.50
CA ARG A 211 -12.35 -5.48 -4.05
C ARG A 211 -12.58 -4.10 -3.47
N ILE A 212 -11.88 -3.07 -3.95
CA ILE A 212 -12.20 -1.68 -3.58
C ILE A 212 -13.66 -1.39 -3.93
N ARG A 213 -14.10 -1.72 -5.16
CA ARG A 213 -15.49 -1.55 -5.57
C ARG A 213 -16.48 -2.34 -4.70
N ARG A 214 -16.10 -3.52 -4.23
CA ARG A 214 -16.93 -4.32 -3.34
C ARG A 214 -17.07 -3.69 -1.96
N VAL A 215 -16.00 -3.14 -1.40
CA VAL A 215 -16.02 -2.40 -0.13
C VAL A 215 -16.88 -1.13 -0.26
N LEU A 216 -16.73 -0.38 -1.35
CA LEU A 216 -17.56 0.79 -1.65
C LEU A 216 -19.06 0.44 -1.65
N ARG A 217 -19.44 -0.66 -2.33
CA ARG A 217 -20.82 -1.12 -2.35
C ARG A 217 -21.32 -1.58 -0.97
N TRP A 218 -20.45 -2.24 -0.21
CA TRP A 218 -20.76 -2.65 1.14
C TRP A 218 -20.97 -1.46 2.07
N ALA A 219 -20.05 -0.49 2.09
CA ALA A 219 -20.18 0.75 2.88
C ALA A 219 -21.46 1.54 2.49
N ARG A 220 -21.75 1.64 1.18
CA ARG A 220 -22.95 2.30 0.68
C ARG A 220 -24.24 1.59 1.12
N ARG A 221 -24.24 0.25 1.13
CA ARG A 221 -25.40 -0.54 1.58
C ARG A 221 -25.81 -0.24 3.01
N TYR A 222 -24.79 0.00 3.87
CA TYR A 222 -25.00 0.29 5.29
C TYR A 222 -24.94 1.78 5.61
N GLU A 223 -24.83 2.64 4.60
CA GLU A 223 -24.71 4.09 4.75
C GLU A 223 -23.56 4.48 5.70
N THR A 224 -22.47 3.69 5.70
CA THR A 224 -21.31 3.93 6.56
C THR A 224 -20.38 4.92 5.86
N PRO A 225 -20.03 6.06 6.49
CA PRO A 225 -19.02 6.98 6.00
C PRO A 225 -17.70 6.25 5.73
N LEU A 226 -17.04 6.57 4.61
CA LEU A 226 -15.87 5.85 4.15
C LEU A 226 -14.71 6.79 3.82
N VAL A 227 -13.55 6.47 4.38
CA VAL A 227 -12.27 7.08 4.02
C VAL A 227 -11.35 6.00 3.47
N LEU A 228 -10.86 6.18 2.24
CA LEU A 228 -9.82 5.34 1.67
C LEU A 228 -8.47 5.96 1.99
N VAL A 229 -7.55 5.18 2.55
CA VAL A 229 -6.16 5.61 2.77
C VAL A 229 -5.22 4.75 1.93
N ARG A 230 -4.09 5.33 1.49
CA ARG A 230 -3.20 4.66 0.56
C ARG A 230 -1.78 5.22 0.55
N SER A 231 -0.80 4.33 0.45
CA SER A 231 0.55 4.68 0.01
C SER A 231 0.66 4.50 -1.50
N HIS A 232 1.09 5.54 -2.23
CA HIS A 232 1.26 5.52 -3.68
C HIS A 232 2.63 5.02 -4.14
N ASN A 233 3.55 4.76 -3.21
CA ASN A 233 4.90 4.27 -3.52
C ASN A 233 4.97 2.77 -3.81
N LYS A 234 3.87 2.07 -3.77
CA LYS A 234 3.80 0.62 -3.94
C LYS A 234 3.39 0.25 -5.38
N LEU A 235 2.13 -0.04 -5.57
CA LEU A 235 1.62 -0.50 -6.87
C LEU A 235 1.43 0.61 -7.91
N ASP A 236 1.40 1.87 -7.48
CA ASP A 236 1.10 3.01 -8.36
C ASP A 236 2.35 3.61 -9.06
N SER A 237 3.53 3.17 -8.68
CA SER A 237 4.81 3.75 -9.15
C SER A 237 5.52 2.93 -10.22
N LEU A 238 4.90 1.90 -10.79
CA LEU A 238 5.51 0.97 -11.76
C LEU A 238 6.85 0.37 -11.29
N GLY A 239 7.02 0.17 -9.97
CA GLY A 239 8.25 -0.33 -9.38
C GLY A 239 9.38 0.69 -9.25
N ALA A 240 9.11 1.94 -9.55
CA ALA A 240 10.12 3.00 -9.52
C ALA A 240 10.27 3.70 -8.16
N GLU A 241 9.41 3.40 -7.17
CA GLU A 241 9.37 4.08 -5.86
C GLU A 241 9.44 5.61 -5.98
N TYR A 242 8.67 6.15 -6.92
CA TYR A 242 8.69 7.57 -7.20
C TYR A 242 8.13 8.38 -6.03
N GLY A 243 8.95 9.30 -5.53
CA GLY A 243 8.53 10.31 -4.56
C GLY A 243 8.14 9.77 -3.18
N ARG A 244 7.47 10.63 -2.42
CA ARG A 244 6.83 10.35 -1.14
C ARG A 244 5.40 10.83 -1.23
N LEU A 245 4.46 9.91 -1.44
CA LEU A 245 3.07 10.25 -1.67
C LEU A 245 2.12 9.24 -1.02
N GLY A 246 1.17 9.77 -0.30
CA GLY A 246 0.01 9.07 0.22
C GLY A 246 -1.25 9.87 0.00
N SER A 247 -2.41 9.30 0.27
CA SER A 247 -3.67 10.03 0.23
C SER A 247 -4.68 9.49 1.23
N ALA A 248 -5.56 10.39 1.70
CA ALA A 248 -6.85 10.07 2.30
C ALA A 248 -7.94 10.57 1.35
N VAL A 249 -8.82 9.68 0.91
CA VAL A 249 -9.92 9.99 0.00
C VAL A 249 -11.25 9.75 0.69
N PHE A 250 -11.96 10.83 0.94
CA PHE A 250 -13.29 10.84 1.52
C PHE A 250 -14.31 10.61 0.43
N VAL A 251 -15.04 9.51 0.53
CA VAL A 251 -16.06 9.15 -0.46
C VAL A 251 -17.40 9.70 0.00
N HIS A 252 -17.94 10.65 -0.76
CA HIS A 252 -19.24 11.22 -0.51
C HIS A 252 -20.31 10.34 -1.16
N GLY A 253 -21.08 9.66 -0.35
CA GLY A 253 -22.27 8.93 -0.77
C GLY A 253 -23.52 9.76 -0.59
N ASN A 254 -24.69 9.21 -0.82
CA ASN A 254 -25.96 9.79 -0.39
C ASN A 254 -25.80 10.22 1.06
N GLU A 255 -26.27 11.42 1.40
CA GLU A 255 -26.09 11.99 2.74
C GLU A 255 -26.34 10.92 3.81
N PRO A 256 -25.39 10.72 4.74
CA PRO A 256 -25.58 9.74 5.80
C PRO A 256 -26.88 10.13 6.50
N ARG A 257 -27.79 9.20 6.65
CA ARG A 257 -28.96 9.42 7.50
C ARG A 257 -28.41 9.91 8.83
N GLN A 258 -28.71 11.16 9.18
CA GLN A 258 -28.40 11.70 10.51
C GLN A 258 -29.11 10.78 11.52
N ARG A 259 -28.41 9.81 12.02
CA ARG A 259 -28.92 8.97 13.10
C ARG A 259 -28.74 9.78 14.38
N ALA A 260 -29.83 10.10 15.03
CA ALA A 260 -29.82 10.85 16.27
C ALA A 260 -28.79 10.26 17.25
N GLY A 261 -27.90 11.12 17.77
CA GLY A 261 -26.84 10.72 18.70
C GLY A 261 -25.57 10.12 18.10
N ARG A 262 -25.41 10.10 16.77
CA ARG A 262 -24.16 9.66 16.13
C ARG A 262 -23.24 10.84 15.79
N PRO A 263 -21.89 10.61 15.77
CA PRO A 263 -20.92 11.62 15.41
C PRO A 263 -21.10 12.20 14.02
N GLU A 264 -20.84 13.48 13.84
CA GLU A 264 -20.91 14.15 12.55
C GLU A 264 -19.60 14.00 11.75
N TRP A 265 -19.48 12.86 11.06
CA TRP A 265 -18.29 12.53 10.27
C TRP A 265 -18.09 13.40 9.02
N THR A 266 -19.05 14.21 8.63
CA THR A 266 -18.96 15.16 7.49
C THR A 266 -17.80 16.15 7.65
N ARG A 267 -17.46 16.52 8.90
CA ARG A 267 -16.34 17.40 9.23
C ARG A 267 -14.97 16.73 9.15
N LEU A 268 -14.89 15.40 9.09
CA LEU A 268 -13.60 14.68 9.18
C LEU A 268 -12.64 15.08 8.06
N ALA A 269 -13.13 15.37 6.86
CA ALA A 269 -12.27 15.80 5.76
C ALA A 269 -11.57 17.13 6.04
N SER A 270 -12.30 18.13 6.56
CA SER A 270 -11.71 19.42 6.93
C SER A 270 -10.74 19.30 8.10
N GLU A 271 -11.08 18.51 9.11
CA GLU A 271 -10.20 18.27 10.26
C GLU A 271 -8.95 17.47 9.84
N THR A 272 -9.06 16.53 8.91
CA THR A 272 -7.90 15.82 8.35
C THR A 272 -6.97 16.80 7.60
N ARG A 273 -7.52 17.73 6.82
CA ARG A 273 -6.71 18.77 6.16
C ARG A 273 -5.98 19.64 7.17
N ASN A 274 -6.64 20.04 8.26
CA ASN A 274 -6.02 20.77 9.35
C ASN A 274 -4.90 19.95 10.02
N ALA A 275 -5.12 18.67 10.27
CA ALA A 275 -4.10 17.77 10.83
C ALA A 275 -2.87 17.67 9.91
N VAL A 276 -3.06 17.46 8.60
CA VAL A 276 -1.97 17.44 7.61
C VAL A 276 -1.19 18.75 7.64
N ARG A 277 -1.89 19.88 7.68
CA ARG A 277 -1.28 21.21 7.77
C ARG A 277 -0.45 21.41 9.04
N LEU A 278 -0.98 21.04 10.18
CA LEU A 278 -0.33 21.27 11.48
C LEU A 278 0.84 20.31 11.73
N LEU A 279 0.75 19.09 11.23
CA LEU A 279 1.76 18.05 11.43
C LEU A 279 2.87 18.07 10.36
N GLY A 280 2.80 18.97 9.38
CA GLY A 280 3.78 19.00 8.28
C GLY A 280 3.73 17.79 7.35
N GLY A 281 2.60 17.09 7.32
CA GLY A 281 2.41 15.85 6.54
C GLY A 281 1.96 16.06 5.09
N ALA A 282 1.95 17.29 4.58
CA ALA A 282 1.53 17.60 3.21
C ALA A 282 2.46 16.97 2.16
N ALA A 283 1.88 16.53 1.05
CA ALA A 283 2.65 16.14 -0.12
C ALA A 283 3.20 17.38 -0.86
N LEU A 284 4.33 17.19 -1.55
CA LEU A 284 4.91 18.22 -2.39
C LEU A 284 4.66 17.88 -3.88
N PRO A 285 4.50 18.87 -4.78
CA PRO A 285 4.27 18.65 -6.19
C PRO A 285 5.29 17.72 -6.85
N ALA A 286 6.57 17.87 -6.52
CA ALA A 286 7.65 17.03 -7.03
C ALA A 286 7.49 15.52 -6.72
N HIS A 287 6.62 15.17 -5.78
CA HIS A 287 6.35 13.79 -5.39
C HIS A 287 5.16 13.15 -6.13
N PHE A 288 4.47 13.90 -6.97
CA PHE A 288 3.37 13.37 -7.79
C PHE A 288 3.93 12.73 -9.07
N PRO A 289 3.67 11.43 -9.31
CA PRO A 289 4.19 10.75 -10.49
C PRO A 289 3.57 11.34 -11.78
N PRO A 290 4.37 11.90 -12.69
CA PRO A 290 3.83 12.62 -13.85
C PRO A 290 3.16 11.73 -14.89
N PHE A 291 3.37 10.44 -14.84
CA PHE A 291 2.85 9.44 -15.77
C PHE A 291 1.46 8.90 -15.39
N VAL A 292 0.97 9.20 -14.19
CA VAL A 292 -0.31 8.70 -13.70
C VAL A 292 -1.48 9.17 -14.57
N GLY A 293 -2.45 8.29 -14.80
CA GLY A 293 -3.65 8.59 -15.58
C GLY A 293 -3.52 8.39 -17.08
N SER A 294 -2.32 8.28 -17.64
CA SER A 294 -2.15 7.99 -19.07
C SER A 294 -2.62 6.57 -19.42
N ALA A 295 -3.10 6.36 -20.65
CA ALA A 295 -3.54 5.05 -21.12
C ALA A 295 -2.40 4.02 -21.07
N ALA A 296 -1.16 4.42 -21.38
CA ALA A 296 0.01 3.57 -21.31
C ALA A 296 0.30 3.14 -19.86
N TYR A 297 0.30 4.09 -18.91
CA TYR A 297 0.45 3.79 -17.48
C TYR A 297 -0.59 2.78 -16.98
N LEU A 298 -1.86 2.98 -17.34
CA LEU A 298 -2.93 2.10 -16.92
C LEU A 298 -2.77 0.68 -17.48
N ALA A 299 -2.36 0.56 -18.76
CA ALA A 299 -2.11 -0.73 -19.39
C ALA A 299 -0.92 -1.46 -18.75
N LEU A 300 0.20 -0.77 -18.52
CA LEU A 300 1.40 -1.32 -17.89
C LEU A 300 1.13 -1.74 -16.44
N THR A 301 0.46 -0.89 -15.65
CA THR A 301 0.07 -1.23 -14.28
C THR A 301 -0.82 -2.48 -14.24
N LYS A 302 -1.78 -2.60 -15.15
CA LYS A 302 -2.65 -3.79 -15.24
C LYS A 302 -1.85 -5.06 -15.55
N ARG A 303 -0.92 -5.01 -16.52
CA ARG A 303 -0.04 -6.14 -16.87
C ARG A 303 0.83 -6.53 -15.67
N ARG A 304 1.45 -5.53 -15.02
CA ARG A 304 2.29 -5.73 -13.85
C ARG A 304 1.53 -6.43 -12.71
N VAL A 305 0.38 -5.90 -12.31
CA VAL A 305 -0.43 -6.48 -11.24
C VAL A 305 -0.91 -7.90 -11.60
N ALA A 306 -1.27 -8.15 -12.85
CA ALA A 306 -1.66 -9.49 -13.30
C ALA A 306 -0.50 -10.48 -13.17
N ALA A 307 0.73 -10.09 -13.54
CA ALA A 307 1.92 -10.93 -13.40
C ALA A 307 2.24 -11.20 -11.91
N ILE A 308 2.20 -10.18 -11.04
CA ILE A 308 2.38 -10.35 -9.59
C ILE A 308 1.38 -11.37 -9.03
N LEU A 309 0.10 -11.24 -9.36
CA LEU A 309 -0.94 -12.15 -8.87
C LEU A 309 -0.79 -13.59 -9.44
N HIS A 310 -0.31 -13.72 -10.66
CA HIS A 310 0.00 -15.03 -11.24
C HIS A 310 1.16 -15.69 -10.49
N ASN A 311 2.26 -14.97 -10.35
CA ASN A 311 3.47 -15.42 -9.67
C ASN A 311 3.20 -15.80 -8.21
N SER A 312 2.40 -15.01 -7.52
CA SER A 312 2.02 -15.30 -6.14
C SER A 312 1.27 -16.64 -6.01
N ARG A 313 0.32 -16.89 -6.90
CA ARG A 313 -0.43 -18.16 -6.89
C ARG A 313 0.45 -19.36 -7.22
N SER A 314 1.41 -19.20 -8.15
CA SER A 314 2.39 -20.23 -8.48
C SER A 314 3.23 -20.56 -7.26
N MET A 315 3.83 -19.54 -6.63
CA MET A 315 4.66 -19.70 -5.43
C MET A 315 3.90 -20.33 -4.26
N ALA A 316 2.68 -19.87 -3.98
CA ALA A 316 1.88 -20.43 -2.90
C ALA A 316 1.55 -21.91 -3.11
N ARG A 317 1.21 -22.31 -4.33
CA ARG A 317 0.97 -23.74 -4.66
C ARG A 317 2.25 -24.56 -4.51
N TYR A 318 3.37 -24.04 -5.00
CA TYR A 318 4.65 -24.71 -4.90
C TYR A 318 5.04 -24.90 -3.42
N PHE A 319 4.92 -23.88 -2.60
CA PHE A 319 5.24 -23.95 -1.17
C PHE A 319 4.29 -24.89 -0.42
N ALA A 320 3.01 -24.88 -0.72
CA ALA A 320 2.05 -25.81 -0.11
C ALA A 320 2.42 -27.27 -0.42
N ALA A 321 2.95 -27.56 -1.62
CA ALA A 321 3.38 -28.89 -1.99
C ALA A 321 4.75 -29.25 -1.40
N GLN A 322 5.70 -28.31 -1.37
CA GLN A 322 7.09 -28.58 -1.02
C GLN A 322 7.41 -28.34 0.46
N LEU A 323 6.61 -27.57 1.17
CA LEU A 323 6.80 -27.17 2.56
C LEU A 323 5.59 -27.54 3.46
N PRO A 324 5.07 -28.77 3.42
CA PRO A 324 3.82 -29.11 4.12
C PRO A 324 3.93 -29.01 5.64
N ALA A 325 5.15 -29.14 6.19
CA ALA A 325 5.42 -29.00 7.63
C ALA A 325 5.82 -27.57 8.03
N LEU A 326 6.01 -26.68 7.05
CA LEU A 326 6.40 -25.29 7.21
C LEU A 326 5.28 -24.48 6.56
N SER A 327 4.42 -23.87 7.35
CA SER A 327 3.28 -23.15 6.79
C SER A 327 3.74 -22.02 5.87
N ALA A 328 3.32 -22.06 4.61
CA ALA A 328 3.39 -20.95 3.71
C ALA A 328 1.97 -20.45 3.47
N GLU A 329 1.69 -19.23 3.89
CA GLU A 329 0.39 -18.60 3.70
C GLU A 329 0.47 -17.47 2.68
N LEU A 330 -0.56 -17.36 1.87
CA LEU A 330 -0.84 -16.11 1.20
C LEU A 330 -1.25 -15.11 2.27
N HIS A 331 -0.31 -14.27 2.70
CA HIS A 331 -0.51 -13.35 3.80
C HIS A 331 -1.59 -12.32 3.48
N PHE A 332 -1.58 -11.82 2.24
CA PHE A 332 -2.57 -10.86 1.79
C PHE A 332 -3.69 -11.52 1.00
N THR A 333 -4.86 -10.95 1.09
CA THR A 333 -6.00 -11.28 0.23
C THR A 333 -5.65 -11.28 -1.27
N HIS A 334 -4.53 -10.67 -1.67
CA HIS A 334 -4.08 -10.50 -3.04
C HIS A 334 -2.80 -11.19 -3.41
N GLY A 335 -2.11 -11.76 -2.42
CA GLY A 335 -0.89 -12.47 -2.71
C GLY A 335 0.25 -11.57 -3.22
N LEU A 336 0.49 -10.46 -2.55
CA LEU A 336 1.70 -9.64 -2.78
C LEU A 336 2.90 -10.19 -2.02
N TYR A 337 2.65 -11.03 -1.03
CA TYR A 337 3.64 -11.73 -0.23
C TYR A 337 3.26 -13.18 -0.08
N VAL A 338 4.27 -14.01 0.12
CA VAL A 338 4.13 -15.34 0.70
C VAL A 338 4.85 -15.33 2.05
N THR A 339 4.16 -15.78 3.09
CA THR A 339 4.69 -15.80 4.47
C THR A 339 5.24 -17.18 4.79
N LEU A 340 6.48 -17.23 5.23
CA LEU A 340 7.17 -18.43 5.69
C LEU A 340 7.19 -18.44 7.22
N ARG A 341 6.79 -19.56 7.81
CA ARG A 341 6.84 -19.80 9.25
C ARG A 341 7.78 -20.95 9.55
N GLY A 342 8.50 -20.85 10.67
CA GLY A 342 9.31 -21.94 11.18
C GLY A 342 8.45 -23.08 11.74
N LYS A 343 9.05 -24.25 11.92
CA LYS A 343 8.44 -25.37 12.67
C LYS A 343 8.17 -24.99 14.14
N ARG A 344 9.02 -24.13 14.68
CA ARG A 344 8.84 -23.47 15.98
C ARG A 344 8.58 -22.00 15.77
N PRO A 345 7.94 -21.31 16.71
CA PRO A 345 7.81 -19.86 16.66
C PRO A 345 9.19 -19.22 16.52
N LEU A 346 9.31 -18.28 15.58
CA LEU A 346 10.50 -17.44 15.44
C LEU A 346 10.41 -16.30 16.46
N ASP A 347 11.53 -15.89 17.00
CA ASP A 347 11.68 -14.59 17.64
C ASP A 347 12.08 -13.52 16.62
N GLU A 348 12.16 -12.27 17.06
CA GLU A 348 12.52 -11.15 16.18
C GLU A 348 13.90 -11.32 15.54
N ALA A 349 14.87 -11.70 16.36
CA ALA A 349 16.27 -11.84 15.91
C ALA A 349 16.40 -12.93 14.85
N SER A 350 15.82 -14.09 15.07
CA SER A 350 15.83 -15.22 14.14
C SER A 350 15.08 -14.89 12.82
N ALA A 351 13.93 -14.20 12.91
CA ALA A 351 13.18 -13.82 11.73
C ALA A 351 13.93 -12.78 10.88
N ARG A 352 14.58 -11.80 11.54
CA ARG A 352 15.41 -10.79 10.89
C ARG A 352 16.61 -11.43 10.20
N GLN A 353 17.35 -12.27 10.92
CA GLN A 353 18.51 -12.98 10.37
C GLN A 353 18.13 -13.85 9.18
N ALA A 354 17.03 -14.62 9.28
CA ALA A 354 16.56 -15.46 8.20
C ALA A 354 16.19 -14.67 6.94
N ALA A 355 15.57 -13.49 7.10
CA ALA A 355 15.24 -12.62 5.98
C ALA A 355 16.49 -12.06 5.28
N GLU A 356 17.49 -11.65 6.05
CA GLU A 356 18.76 -11.13 5.53
C GLU A 356 19.58 -12.21 4.83
N ASP A 357 19.82 -13.34 5.48
CA ASP A 357 20.63 -14.45 4.95
C ASP A 357 20.04 -15.02 3.67
N MET A 358 18.71 -15.28 3.66
CA MET A 358 18.01 -15.75 2.46
C MET A 358 18.25 -14.83 1.27
N SER A 359 18.08 -13.52 1.46
CA SER A 359 18.25 -12.58 0.35
C SER A 359 19.70 -12.48 -0.11
N ASN A 360 20.66 -12.51 0.83
CA ASN A 360 22.08 -12.39 0.50
C ASN A 360 22.60 -13.63 -0.25
N GLU A 361 22.26 -14.81 0.22
CA GLU A 361 22.69 -16.07 -0.41
C GLU A 361 22.07 -16.26 -1.79
N LEU A 362 20.75 -16.08 -1.91
CA LEU A 362 20.08 -16.23 -3.21
C LEU A 362 20.51 -15.13 -4.20
N ARG A 363 20.84 -13.94 -3.71
CA ARG A 363 21.42 -12.92 -4.58
C ARG A 363 22.83 -13.28 -5.05
N ALA A 364 23.63 -13.91 -4.21
CA ALA A 364 24.95 -14.44 -4.60
C ALA A 364 24.84 -15.55 -5.65
N GLU A 365 23.74 -16.31 -5.65
CA GLU A 365 23.39 -17.27 -6.71
C GLU A 365 22.91 -16.60 -8.01
N GLY A 366 22.74 -15.27 -8.05
CA GLY A 366 22.34 -14.51 -9.23
C GLY A 366 20.85 -14.20 -9.31
N PHE A 367 20.05 -14.52 -8.30
CA PHE A 367 18.62 -14.19 -8.30
C PHE A 367 18.36 -12.71 -8.01
N PRO A 368 17.32 -12.10 -8.63
CA PRO A 368 16.93 -10.73 -8.37
C PRO A 368 16.10 -10.64 -7.07
N ILE A 369 16.77 -10.83 -5.95
CA ILE A 369 16.19 -10.78 -4.60
C ILE A 369 17.05 -9.88 -3.69
N ARG A 370 16.41 -9.16 -2.77
CA ARG A 370 17.07 -8.25 -1.82
C ARG A 370 16.36 -8.26 -0.48
N HIS A 371 17.07 -7.88 0.59
CA HIS A 371 16.42 -7.57 1.86
C HIS A 371 15.81 -6.16 1.77
N ALA A 372 14.48 -6.05 1.91
CA ALA A 372 13.76 -4.78 1.86
C ALA A 372 12.36 -4.90 2.47
N GLY A 373 12.04 -4.01 3.39
CA GLY A 373 10.76 -3.96 4.09
C GLY A 373 9.61 -3.35 3.28
N SER A 374 9.42 -3.76 2.02
CA SER A 374 8.36 -3.22 1.16
C SER A 374 8.05 -4.15 -0.01
N PHE A 375 7.06 -3.78 -0.84
CA PHE A 375 6.63 -4.52 -2.02
C PHE A 375 6.37 -3.58 -3.21
N GLY A 376 6.13 -4.17 -4.37
CA GLY A 376 5.89 -3.43 -5.62
C GLY A 376 7.16 -3.13 -6.40
N PHE A 377 8.29 -3.75 -6.04
CA PHE A 377 9.57 -3.65 -6.75
C PHE A 377 9.61 -4.49 -8.02
N ASP A 378 10.66 -4.33 -8.81
CA ASP A 378 10.98 -5.20 -9.95
C ASP A 378 11.78 -6.44 -9.54
N PHE A 379 12.12 -6.57 -8.27
CA PHE A 379 12.81 -7.71 -7.66
C PHE A 379 12.01 -8.28 -6.50
N ALA A 380 12.29 -9.52 -6.12
CA ALA A 380 11.75 -10.11 -4.90
C ALA A 380 12.41 -9.46 -3.68
N ALA A 381 11.68 -9.32 -2.61
CA ALA A 381 12.27 -8.85 -1.36
C ALA A 381 11.92 -9.80 -0.21
N THR A 382 12.84 -9.96 0.73
CA THR A 382 12.62 -10.63 1.99
C THR A 382 12.52 -9.62 3.10
N GLU A 383 11.55 -9.79 3.97
CA GLU A 383 11.41 -9.00 5.20
C GLU A 383 10.98 -9.89 6.36
N TRP A 384 11.37 -9.55 7.57
CA TRP A 384 10.75 -10.10 8.76
C TRP A 384 9.45 -9.38 9.05
N PHE A 385 8.51 -10.07 9.68
CA PHE A 385 7.21 -9.51 9.98
C PHE A 385 6.70 -9.98 11.34
N HIS A 386 6.24 -9.04 12.16
CA HIS A 386 5.56 -9.29 13.40
C HIS A 386 4.04 -9.14 13.23
N ASP A 387 3.30 -10.20 13.48
CA ASP A 387 1.84 -10.13 13.57
C ASP A 387 1.47 -9.74 15.00
N ALA A 388 1.23 -8.45 15.22
CA ALA A 388 0.89 -7.89 16.53
C ALA A 388 -0.45 -8.40 17.12
N THR A 389 -1.26 -9.12 16.33
CA THR A 389 -2.50 -9.74 16.81
C THR A 389 -2.29 -11.13 17.38
N THR A 390 -1.26 -11.84 16.91
CA THR A 390 -0.92 -13.21 17.35
C THR A 390 0.42 -13.29 18.06
N ASP A 391 1.14 -12.18 18.13
CA ASP A 391 2.51 -12.08 18.68
C ASP A 391 3.48 -13.08 18.05
N GLN A 392 3.42 -13.23 16.73
CA GLN A 392 4.23 -14.19 15.98
C GLN A 392 5.11 -13.49 14.95
N TYR A 393 6.35 -13.94 14.88
CA TYR A 393 7.31 -13.53 13.86
C TYR A 393 7.34 -14.50 12.68
N SER A 394 7.57 -13.98 11.50
CA SER A 394 7.64 -14.74 10.26
C SER A 394 8.53 -14.04 9.24
N VAL A 395 8.92 -14.75 8.18
CA VAL A 395 9.60 -14.15 7.03
C VAL A 395 8.62 -14.04 5.87
N ARG A 396 8.56 -12.87 5.27
CA ARG A 396 7.78 -12.61 4.05
C ARG A 396 8.69 -12.55 2.86
N VAL A 397 8.22 -13.14 1.76
CA VAL A 397 8.84 -12.99 0.44
C VAL A 397 7.88 -12.23 -0.45
N THR A 398 8.29 -11.05 -0.93
CA THR A 398 7.47 -10.24 -1.83
C THR A 398 7.50 -10.81 -3.23
N VAL A 399 6.38 -10.66 -3.92
CA VAL A 399 6.21 -11.22 -5.26
C VAL A 399 6.31 -10.11 -6.30
N PRO A 400 7.38 -10.07 -7.11
CA PRO A 400 7.51 -9.15 -8.23
C PRO A 400 6.81 -9.67 -9.47
N ASP A 401 6.78 -8.85 -10.51
CA ASP A 401 6.25 -9.21 -11.82
C ASP A 401 7.30 -9.84 -12.76
N LEU A 402 8.19 -10.67 -12.20
CA LEU A 402 9.22 -11.40 -12.96
C LEU A 402 8.61 -12.37 -13.98
N PRO A 403 9.34 -12.70 -15.06
CA PRO A 403 8.89 -13.73 -16.02
C PRO A 403 8.82 -15.10 -15.35
N THR A 404 7.91 -15.94 -15.83
CA THR A 404 7.53 -17.19 -15.16
C THR A 404 8.73 -18.10 -14.88
N GLU A 405 9.62 -18.31 -15.86
CA GLU A 405 10.78 -19.19 -15.71
C GLU A 405 11.70 -18.75 -14.57
N LEU A 406 12.09 -17.47 -14.57
CA LEU A 406 12.93 -16.90 -13.52
C LEU A 406 12.25 -16.93 -12.15
N TRP A 407 10.93 -16.71 -12.13
CA TRP A 407 10.14 -16.75 -10.90
C TRP A 407 10.02 -18.17 -10.34
N ASP A 408 9.82 -19.16 -11.17
CA ASP A 408 9.70 -20.56 -10.75
C ASP A 408 11.06 -21.07 -10.20
N ASP A 409 12.18 -20.71 -10.82
CA ASP A 409 13.52 -21.02 -10.34
C ASP A 409 13.80 -20.35 -8.97
N LEU A 410 13.48 -19.07 -8.83
CA LEU A 410 13.62 -18.36 -7.55
C LEU A 410 12.72 -19.00 -6.49
N THR A 411 11.48 -19.34 -6.83
CA THR A 411 10.53 -19.99 -5.91
C THR A 411 11.08 -21.32 -5.41
N ALA A 412 11.66 -22.14 -6.30
CA ALA A 412 12.27 -23.41 -5.95
C ALA A 412 13.49 -23.20 -5.04
N SER A 413 14.30 -22.17 -5.30
CA SER A 413 15.47 -21.85 -4.50
C SER A 413 15.12 -21.34 -3.12
N VAL A 414 14.10 -20.46 -2.98
CA VAL A 414 13.55 -20.04 -1.68
C VAL A 414 13.07 -21.23 -0.87
N ALA A 415 12.32 -22.16 -1.47
CA ALA A 415 11.83 -23.33 -0.76
C ALA A 415 12.95 -24.29 -0.33
N ARG A 416 13.98 -24.46 -1.17
CA ARG A 416 15.17 -25.25 -0.87
C ARG A 416 15.96 -24.63 0.27
N TRP A 417 16.20 -23.31 0.21
CA TRP A 417 16.90 -22.58 1.24
C TRP A 417 16.17 -22.69 2.59
N TRP A 418 14.85 -22.43 2.61
CA TRP A 418 14.05 -22.52 3.83
C TRP A 418 14.06 -23.90 4.47
N ARG A 419 14.05 -24.96 3.68
CA ARG A 419 14.17 -26.34 4.17
C ARG A 419 15.55 -26.67 4.75
N ALA A 420 16.61 -26.20 4.09
CA ALA A 420 17.99 -26.47 4.52
C ALA A 420 18.34 -25.81 5.84
N HIS A 421 17.87 -24.59 6.02
CA HIS A 421 18.19 -23.81 7.22
C HIS A 421 17.25 -24.11 8.40
N GLN A 422 16.16 -24.87 8.16
CA GLN A 422 15.15 -25.30 9.13
C GLN A 422 15.24 -24.45 10.41
N TRP A 423 14.82 -23.18 10.39
CA TRP A 423 14.91 -22.29 11.54
C TRP A 423 14.14 -22.87 12.75
N ALA A 424 14.66 -24.02 13.14
CA ALA A 424 14.40 -24.66 14.40
C ALA A 424 15.64 -24.31 15.21
N GLY A 425 15.47 -23.50 16.22
CA GLY A 425 16.54 -23.01 17.07
C GLY A 425 17.62 -24.06 17.28
N GLY A 426 18.85 -23.60 17.10
CA GLY A 426 20.01 -24.40 17.45
C GLY A 426 19.82 -24.97 18.85
N GLU A 427 20.16 -26.21 19.00
CA GLU A 427 20.52 -26.74 20.30
C GLU A 427 21.62 -25.84 20.87
N ALA A 428 21.28 -25.10 21.92
CA ALA A 428 22.27 -24.48 22.77
C ALA A 428 22.79 -25.53 23.74
#